data_b8dbef24fcda59016da9c6c11cc05b67
#
_entry.id   b8dbef24fcda59016da9c6c11cc05b67
#
_cell.length_a   1.000
_cell.length_b   1.000
_cell.length_c   1.000
_cell.angle_alpha   90.00
_cell.angle_beta   90.00
_cell.angle_gamma   90.00
#
_symmetry.space_group_name_H-M   'P 1'
#
loop_
_entity.id
_entity.type
_entity.pdbx_description
1 polymer ?
#
loop_
_entity_poly.entity_id
_entity_poly.type
_entity_poly.pdbx_seq_one_letter_code
_entity_poly.pdbx_strand_id
1 'polypeptide(L)'
;MSDFEDVQNVFYSMDEQDRIYFGHDTVLKNDIDQQYLIHREIVSNIAVCELFFLNRQQITERKYVGISIMVNPAYRKNGIAEKLMRNAIDVVKEEGLSAISVDVYTENTKIQNLLKKLGFERKYSYGLMTAYSWINKNKFKENNNE
;
A
#
# COMPACT_ATOMS: atom_id res chain seq x y z
N MET A 1 -0.85 -17.81 16.38
CA MET A 1 -1.12 -17.76 14.94
C MET A 1 0.02 -17.02 14.25
N SER A 2 0.54 -17.54 13.15
CA SER A 2 1.63 -16.88 12.44
C SER A 2 1.10 -15.67 11.64
N ASP A 3 1.99 -14.72 11.34
CA ASP A 3 1.64 -13.57 10.51
C ASP A 3 1.11 -14.01 9.15
N PHE A 4 1.68 -15.09 8.61
CA PHE A 4 1.25 -15.63 7.34
C PHE A 4 -0.20 -16.14 7.39
N GLU A 5 -0.59 -16.80 8.48
CA GLU A 5 -1.96 -17.24 8.66
C GLU A 5 -2.93 -16.07 8.75
N ASP A 6 -2.57 -15.01 9.48
CA ASP A 6 -3.40 -13.81 9.55
C ASP A 6 -3.58 -13.16 8.18
N VAL A 7 -2.51 -13.06 7.41
CA VAL A 7 -2.56 -12.51 6.05
C VAL A 7 -3.49 -13.33 5.17
N GLN A 8 -3.36 -14.67 5.22
CA GLN A 8 -4.22 -15.56 4.45
C GLN A 8 -5.68 -15.45 4.87
N ASN A 9 -5.94 -15.35 6.17
CA ASN A 9 -7.31 -15.23 6.67
C ASN A 9 -7.98 -13.94 6.17
N VAL A 10 -7.25 -12.83 6.15
CA VAL A 10 -7.79 -11.59 5.62
C VAL A 10 -8.06 -11.74 4.12
N PHE A 11 -7.10 -12.29 3.38
CA PHE A 11 -7.24 -12.48 1.93
C PHE A 11 -8.46 -13.32 1.58
N TYR A 12 -8.62 -14.47 2.24
CA TYR A 12 -9.75 -15.36 1.95
C TYR A 12 -11.08 -14.88 2.51
N SER A 13 -11.08 -13.88 3.40
CA SER A 13 -12.31 -13.26 3.86
C SER A 13 -12.94 -12.35 2.79
N MET A 14 -12.14 -11.88 1.84
CA MET A 14 -12.60 -10.98 0.78
C MET A 14 -13.30 -11.77 -0.32
N ASP A 15 -14.19 -11.11 -1.07
CA ASP A 15 -14.83 -11.73 -2.22
C ASP A 15 -13.84 -11.82 -3.40
N GLU A 16 -14.25 -12.53 -4.45
CA GLU A 16 -13.39 -12.79 -5.60
C GLU A 16 -12.91 -11.49 -6.28
N GLN A 17 -13.78 -10.51 -6.40
CA GLN A 17 -13.45 -9.24 -7.04
C GLN A 17 -12.37 -8.49 -6.26
N ASP A 18 -12.51 -8.44 -4.93
CA ASP A 18 -11.52 -7.78 -4.08
C ASP A 18 -10.18 -8.51 -4.12
N ARG A 19 -10.17 -9.84 -4.20
CA ARG A 19 -8.93 -10.61 -4.32
C ARG A 19 -8.21 -10.31 -5.62
N ILE A 20 -8.97 -10.15 -6.71
CA ILE A 20 -8.40 -9.76 -8.01
C ILE A 20 -7.76 -8.37 -7.88
N TYR A 21 -8.44 -7.42 -7.25
CA TYR A 21 -7.91 -6.07 -7.06
C TYR A 21 -6.63 -6.06 -6.24
N PHE A 22 -6.51 -6.93 -5.26
CA PHE A 22 -5.34 -6.95 -4.40
C PHE A 22 -4.10 -7.55 -5.07
N GLY A 23 -4.29 -8.51 -5.95
CA GLY A 23 -3.15 -9.19 -6.57
C GLY A 23 -2.81 -10.50 -5.88
N HIS A 24 -3.25 -11.54 -6.46
CA HIS A 24 -3.34 -12.89 -5.93
C HIS A 24 -2.02 -13.51 -5.45
N ASP A 25 -0.96 -13.39 -6.24
CA ASP A 25 0.24 -14.21 -6.06
C ASP A 25 1.08 -13.84 -4.85
N THR A 26 1.07 -12.55 -4.47
CA THR A 26 1.92 -12.05 -3.39
C THR A 26 1.49 -12.57 -2.02
N VAL A 27 0.19 -12.81 -1.85
CA VAL A 27 -0.37 -13.24 -0.57
C VAL A 27 -0.16 -14.73 -0.31
N LEU A 28 -0.22 -15.53 -1.38
CA LEU A 28 -0.14 -16.98 -1.26
C LEU A 28 1.27 -17.50 -1.08
N LYS A 29 2.27 -16.67 -1.37
CA LYS A 29 3.66 -17.03 -1.20
C LYS A 29 4.19 -16.43 0.09
N ASN A 30 4.58 -17.26 1.03
CA ASN A 30 5.18 -16.83 2.29
C ASN A 30 6.67 -16.53 2.13
N ASP A 31 7.06 -16.04 0.97
CA ASP A 31 8.45 -15.81 0.63
C ASP A 31 8.67 -14.43 0.01
N ILE A 32 7.96 -13.40 0.52
CA ILE A 32 8.28 -12.04 0.14
C ILE A 32 9.73 -11.81 0.48
N ASP A 33 10.54 -11.48 -0.52
CA ASP A 33 11.95 -11.22 -0.33
C ASP A 33 12.08 -10.08 0.68
N GLN A 34 12.66 -10.38 1.83
CA GLN A 34 12.75 -9.43 2.94
C GLN A 34 13.47 -8.14 2.56
N GLN A 35 14.34 -8.17 1.56
CA GLN A 35 15.02 -6.96 1.12
C GLN A 35 14.08 -5.93 0.49
N TYR A 36 12.92 -6.36 -0.02
CA TYR A 36 11.94 -5.46 -0.62
C TYR A 36 10.93 -4.92 0.38
N LEU A 37 10.73 -5.60 1.51
CA LEU A 37 9.74 -5.20 2.50
C LEU A 37 10.30 -4.10 3.39
N ILE A 38 9.59 -2.98 3.50
CA ILE A 38 9.96 -1.87 4.37
C ILE A 38 9.19 -1.96 5.69
N HIS A 39 7.89 -2.24 5.60
CA HIS A 39 7.01 -2.22 6.76
C HIS A 39 5.81 -3.09 6.49
N ARG A 40 5.37 -3.80 7.50
CA ARG A 40 4.13 -4.57 7.46
C ARG A 40 3.39 -4.34 8.77
N GLU A 41 2.13 -3.97 8.67
CA GLU A 41 1.25 -3.85 9.82
C GLU A 41 0.09 -4.81 9.66
N ILE A 42 -0.04 -5.72 10.62
CA ILE A 42 -1.08 -6.75 10.63
C ILE A 42 -1.96 -6.52 11.85
N VAL A 43 -3.26 -6.35 11.63
CA VAL A 43 -4.24 -6.24 12.71
C VAL A 43 -4.98 -7.57 12.77
N SER A 44 -4.38 -8.56 13.45
CA SER A 44 -4.91 -9.93 13.57
C SER A 44 -5.42 -10.42 12.20
N ASN A 45 -6.60 -11.01 12.12
CA ASN A 45 -7.22 -11.42 10.85
C ASN A 45 -8.18 -10.36 10.31
N ILE A 46 -7.99 -9.10 10.69
CA ILE A 46 -8.86 -7.97 10.32
C ILE A 46 -8.33 -7.23 9.10
N ALA A 47 -7.04 -6.88 9.10
CA ALA A 47 -6.47 -6.06 8.04
C ALA A 47 -4.96 -6.22 7.94
N VAL A 48 -4.42 -5.96 6.75
CA VAL A 48 -2.99 -5.97 6.48
C VAL A 48 -2.62 -4.79 5.60
N CYS A 49 -1.53 -4.10 5.95
CA CYS A 49 -0.96 -3.03 5.12
C CYS A 49 0.53 -3.27 4.98
N GLU A 50 1.05 -3.15 3.76
CA GLU A 50 2.46 -3.37 3.49
C GLU A 50 3.05 -2.23 2.66
N LEU A 51 4.28 -1.85 3.02
CA LEU A 51 5.12 -0.95 2.22
C LEU A 51 6.30 -1.75 1.70
N PHE A 52 6.62 -1.59 0.43
CA PHE A 52 7.67 -2.38 -0.19
C PHE A 52 8.33 -1.61 -1.34
N PHE A 53 9.59 -1.94 -1.61
CA PHE A 53 10.23 -1.45 -2.83
C PHE A 53 9.73 -2.24 -4.03
N LEU A 54 9.52 -1.55 -5.14
CA LEU A 54 8.97 -2.16 -6.36
C LEU A 54 9.99 -3.03 -7.10
N ASN A 55 11.28 -2.69 -6.99
CA ASN A 55 12.36 -3.42 -7.64
C ASN A 55 13.70 -3.06 -6.99
N ARG A 56 14.78 -3.69 -7.45
CA ARG A 56 16.13 -3.45 -6.92
C ARG A 56 16.61 -2.01 -7.08
N GLN A 57 16.29 -1.40 -8.19
CA GLN A 57 16.65 -0.01 -8.42
C GLN A 57 16.06 0.90 -7.35
N GLN A 58 14.82 0.64 -6.94
CA GLN A 58 14.15 1.42 -5.92
C GLN A 58 14.79 1.25 -4.55
N ILE A 59 15.33 0.07 -4.24
CA ILE A 59 16.07 -0.14 -2.99
C ILE A 59 17.28 0.80 -2.95
N THR A 60 18.01 0.90 -4.06
CA THR A 60 19.21 1.74 -4.15
C THR A 60 18.86 3.23 -4.12
N GLU A 61 17.90 3.65 -4.92
CA GLU A 61 17.53 5.06 -5.07
C GLU A 61 16.68 5.60 -3.92
N ARG A 62 15.89 4.75 -3.27
CA ARG A 62 14.99 5.08 -2.16
C ARG A 62 14.03 6.22 -2.49
N LYS A 63 13.53 6.25 -3.72
CA LYS A 63 12.59 7.28 -4.19
C LYS A 63 11.14 6.84 -4.08
N TYR A 64 10.80 5.73 -4.71
CA TYR A 64 9.42 5.25 -4.79
C TYR A 64 9.27 3.96 -4.01
N VAL A 65 8.16 3.85 -3.31
CA VAL A 65 7.75 2.60 -2.65
C VAL A 65 6.33 2.28 -3.06
N GLY A 66 5.97 1.01 -3.03
CA GLY A 66 4.60 0.57 -3.25
C GLY A 66 3.88 0.41 -1.93
N ILE A 67 2.56 0.46 -2.00
CA ILE A 67 1.71 0.19 -0.84
C ILE A 67 0.58 -0.76 -1.26
N SER A 68 0.27 -1.69 -0.38
CA SER A 68 -0.89 -2.56 -0.55
C SER A 68 -1.64 -2.66 0.76
N ILE A 69 -2.95 -2.82 0.66
CA ILE A 69 -3.81 -2.92 1.84
C ILE A 69 -5.00 -3.81 1.55
N MET A 70 -5.35 -4.63 2.51
CA MET A 70 -6.59 -5.40 2.45
C MET A 70 -7.27 -5.40 3.81
N VAL A 71 -8.59 -5.39 3.80
CA VAL A 71 -9.40 -5.36 5.02
C VAL A 71 -10.49 -6.41 4.89
N ASN A 72 -10.66 -7.21 5.94
CA ASN A 72 -11.75 -8.15 6.03
C ASN A 72 -13.09 -7.42 5.90
N PRO A 73 -13.97 -7.83 4.98
CA PRO A 73 -15.23 -7.12 4.74
C PRO A 73 -16.09 -6.89 5.98
N ALA A 74 -16.02 -7.80 6.95
CA ALA A 74 -16.78 -7.68 8.20
C ALA A 74 -16.38 -6.46 9.03
N TYR A 75 -15.21 -5.90 8.77
CA TYR A 75 -14.66 -4.77 9.54
C TYR A 75 -14.53 -3.50 8.72
N ARG A 76 -15.07 -3.46 7.50
CA ARG A 76 -15.03 -2.27 6.65
C ARG A 76 -15.95 -1.19 7.18
N LYS A 77 -15.73 0.05 6.69
CA LYS A 77 -16.46 1.26 7.08
C LYS A 77 -16.16 1.74 8.50
N ASN A 78 -15.11 1.21 9.13
CA ASN A 78 -14.70 1.61 10.47
C ASN A 78 -13.41 2.46 10.46
N GLY A 79 -12.97 2.91 9.30
CA GLY A 79 -11.78 3.74 9.18
C GLY A 79 -10.46 3.01 9.33
N ILE A 80 -10.46 1.68 9.32
CA ILE A 80 -9.26 0.87 9.52
C ILE A 80 -8.26 1.07 8.37
N ALA A 81 -8.75 1.05 7.13
CA ALA A 81 -7.90 1.24 5.95
C ALA A 81 -7.21 2.60 5.99
N GLU A 82 -7.95 3.65 6.29
CA GLU A 82 -7.41 5.00 6.38
C GLU A 82 -6.33 5.09 7.46
N LYS A 83 -6.59 4.51 8.63
CA LYS A 83 -5.64 4.53 9.74
C LYS A 83 -4.34 3.80 9.37
N LEU A 84 -4.45 2.64 8.76
CA LEU A 84 -3.28 1.87 8.33
C LEU A 84 -2.47 2.62 7.28
N MET A 85 -3.14 3.25 6.32
CA MET A 85 -2.44 4.00 5.28
C MET A 85 -1.81 5.28 5.81
N ARG A 86 -2.43 5.95 6.77
CA ARG A 86 -1.82 7.11 7.43
C ARG A 86 -0.56 6.69 8.20
N ASN A 87 -0.61 5.57 8.89
CA ASN A 87 0.56 5.03 9.59
C ASN A 87 1.68 4.70 8.60
N ALA A 88 1.32 4.13 7.45
CA ALA A 88 2.29 3.81 6.40
C ALA A 88 2.95 5.08 5.84
N ILE A 89 2.18 6.15 5.65
CA ILE A 89 2.72 7.45 5.21
C ILE A 89 3.72 7.98 6.25
N ASP A 90 3.40 7.85 7.53
CA ASP A 90 4.32 8.27 8.60
C ASP A 90 5.63 7.48 8.55
N VAL A 91 5.57 6.17 8.27
CA VAL A 91 6.78 5.35 8.10
C VAL A 91 7.61 5.85 6.92
N VAL A 92 6.96 6.19 5.81
CA VAL A 92 7.66 6.73 4.63
C VAL A 92 8.38 8.03 4.98
N LYS A 93 7.75 8.90 5.76
CA LYS A 93 8.37 10.15 6.22
C LYS A 93 9.57 9.86 7.13
N GLU A 94 9.41 8.96 8.10
CA GLU A 94 10.47 8.60 9.05
C GLU A 94 11.68 7.98 8.35
N GLU A 95 11.43 7.15 7.33
CA GLU A 95 12.48 6.51 6.55
C GLU A 95 13.13 7.45 5.53
N GLY A 96 12.64 8.66 5.39
CA GLY A 96 13.17 9.63 4.44
C GLY A 96 12.94 9.25 2.99
N LEU A 97 11.90 8.50 2.70
CA LEU A 97 11.55 8.07 1.35
C LEU A 97 10.81 9.19 0.62
N SER A 98 10.93 9.23 -0.71
CA SER A 98 10.44 10.38 -1.49
C SER A 98 8.97 10.29 -1.86
N ALA A 99 8.46 9.11 -2.19
CA ALA A 99 7.12 8.99 -2.73
C ALA A 99 6.55 7.59 -2.56
N ILE A 100 5.22 7.52 -2.54
CA ILE A 100 4.48 6.26 -2.62
C ILE A 100 3.80 6.22 -3.99
N SER A 101 3.95 5.11 -4.71
CA SER A 101 3.32 4.89 -6.00
C SER A 101 2.40 3.67 -5.90
N VAL A 102 1.20 3.80 -6.43
CA VAL A 102 0.24 2.69 -6.44
C VAL A 102 -0.59 2.70 -7.71
N ASP A 103 -0.74 1.52 -8.28
CA ASP A 103 -1.63 1.31 -9.42
C ASP A 103 -2.87 0.58 -8.92
N VAL A 104 -4.05 1.09 -9.27
CA VAL A 104 -5.31 0.49 -8.86
C VAL A 104 -6.18 0.26 -10.08
N TYR A 105 -7.03 -0.76 -10.02
CA TYR A 105 -8.02 -0.96 -11.07
C TYR A 105 -8.95 0.24 -11.16
N THR A 106 -9.16 0.72 -12.38
CA THR A 106 -9.97 1.91 -12.64
C THR A 106 -11.38 1.80 -12.04
N GLU A 107 -11.91 0.59 -11.98
CA GLU A 107 -13.24 0.33 -11.41
C GLU A 107 -13.27 0.39 -9.88
N ASN A 108 -12.11 0.30 -9.22
CA ASN A 108 -12.06 0.29 -7.76
C ASN A 108 -12.15 1.72 -7.21
N THR A 109 -13.36 2.26 -7.21
CA THR A 109 -13.62 3.65 -6.80
C THR A 109 -13.39 3.88 -5.32
N LYS A 110 -13.61 2.87 -4.48
CA LYS A 110 -13.43 3.00 -3.03
C LYS A 110 -11.98 3.31 -2.66
N ILE A 111 -11.04 2.53 -3.20
CA ILE A 111 -9.62 2.78 -2.93
C ILE A 111 -9.17 4.09 -3.55
N GLN A 112 -9.65 4.44 -4.73
CA GLN A 112 -9.31 5.71 -5.37
C GLN A 112 -9.76 6.90 -4.53
N ASN A 113 -10.97 6.84 -3.98
CA ASN A 113 -11.47 7.91 -3.11
C ASN A 113 -10.63 8.04 -1.84
N LEU A 114 -10.21 6.92 -1.26
CA LEU A 114 -9.34 6.92 -0.10
C LEU A 114 -7.97 7.54 -0.42
N LEU A 115 -7.39 7.16 -1.55
CA LEU A 115 -6.11 7.71 -1.98
C LEU A 115 -6.19 9.22 -2.17
N LYS A 116 -7.24 9.72 -2.81
CA LYS A 116 -7.46 11.16 -2.98
C LYS A 116 -7.58 11.86 -1.63
N LYS A 117 -8.33 11.28 -0.71
CA LYS A 117 -8.50 11.82 0.64
C LYS A 117 -7.16 11.94 1.38
N LEU A 118 -6.25 11.01 1.15
CA LEU A 118 -4.93 10.98 1.78
C LEU A 118 -3.89 11.85 1.07
N GLY A 119 -4.29 12.55 0.02
CA GLY A 119 -3.40 13.47 -0.70
C GLY A 119 -2.64 12.85 -1.86
N PHE A 120 -3.02 11.65 -2.28
CA PHE A 120 -2.47 11.06 -3.49
C PHE A 120 -3.03 11.78 -4.71
N GLU A 121 -2.16 12.01 -5.69
CA GLU A 121 -2.55 12.61 -6.97
C GLU A 121 -2.61 11.53 -8.04
N ARG A 122 -3.63 11.65 -8.90
CA ARG A 122 -3.75 10.78 -10.06
C ARG A 122 -2.70 11.19 -11.09
N LYS A 123 -1.88 10.25 -11.52
CA LYS A 123 -0.82 10.53 -12.50
C LYS A 123 -1.25 10.19 -13.93
N TYR A 124 -1.84 9.03 -14.12
CA TYR A 124 -2.36 8.65 -15.43
C TYR A 124 -3.31 7.47 -15.31
N SER A 125 -4.11 7.25 -16.34
CA SER A 125 -4.90 6.03 -16.50
C SER A 125 -4.40 5.29 -17.73
N TYR A 126 -4.25 3.99 -17.61
CA TYR A 126 -3.76 3.15 -18.69
C TYR A 126 -4.58 1.87 -18.74
N GLY A 127 -5.48 1.78 -19.72
CA GLY A 127 -6.37 0.63 -19.84
C GLY A 127 -7.24 0.47 -18.59
N LEU A 128 -7.07 -0.64 -17.89
CA LEU A 128 -7.84 -0.96 -16.70
C LEU A 128 -7.22 -0.43 -15.40
N MET A 129 -6.07 0.22 -15.49
CA MET A 129 -5.34 0.69 -14.31
C MET A 129 -5.28 2.20 -14.24
N THR A 130 -5.31 2.73 -13.03
CA THR A 130 -5.10 4.15 -12.76
C THR A 130 -3.97 4.29 -11.76
N ALA A 131 -2.97 5.09 -12.11
CA ALA A 131 -1.80 5.31 -11.27
C ALA A 131 -1.99 6.53 -10.37
N TYR A 132 -1.58 6.40 -9.14
CA TYR A 132 -1.59 7.47 -8.13
C TYR A 132 -0.22 7.60 -7.50
N SER A 133 0.10 8.81 -7.04
CA SER A 133 1.36 9.08 -6.37
C SER A 133 1.15 10.04 -5.20
N TRP A 134 1.83 9.76 -4.08
CA TRP A 134 1.93 10.65 -2.94
C TRP A 134 3.39 11.04 -2.79
N ILE A 135 3.66 12.34 -2.63
CA ILE A 135 5.02 12.89 -2.55
C ILE A 135 5.30 13.34 -1.12
N ASN A 136 6.49 12.99 -0.62
CA ASN A 136 6.97 13.44 0.67
C ASN A 136 7.43 14.91 0.56
N LYS A 137 6.53 15.83 0.85
CA LYS A 137 6.81 17.27 0.77
C LYS A 137 7.88 17.72 1.74
N ASN A 138 8.00 17.05 2.88
CA ASN A 138 9.03 17.39 3.86
C ASN A 138 10.42 17.15 3.31
N LYS A 139 10.61 16.02 2.62
CA LYS A 139 11.90 15.71 1.99
C LYS A 139 12.22 16.69 0.88
N PHE A 140 11.21 17.07 0.10
CA PHE A 140 11.36 18.06 -0.97
C PHE A 140 11.77 19.41 -0.42
N LYS A 141 11.17 19.86 0.70
CA LYS A 141 11.52 21.12 1.35
C LYS A 141 12.96 21.12 1.86
N GLU A 142 13.42 20.02 2.45
CA GLU A 142 14.81 19.91 2.89
C GLU A 142 15.79 20.09 1.74
N ASN A 143 15.52 19.48 0.59
CA ASN A 143 16.35 19.60 -0.59
C ASN A 143 16.39 21.03 -1.16
N ASN A 144 15.30 21.76 -1.01
CA ASN A 144 15.20 23.14 -1.52
C ASN A 144 15.79 24.18 -0.59
N ASN A 145 16.02 23.83 0.68
CA ASN A 145 16.57 24.77 1.67
C ASN A 145 18.09 24.75 1.73
N GLU A 146 18.72 23.93 0.94
CA GLU A 146 20.18 23.94 0.79
C GLU A 146 20.63 25.06 -0.21
#